data_d00ff62d868962c346777fc9549c3e3a
#
_entry.id   d00ff62d868962c346777fc9549c3e3a
#
_cell.length_a   1.000
_cell.length_b   1.000
_cell.length_c   1.000
_cell.angle_alpha   90.00
_cell.angle_beta   90.00
_cell.angle_gamma   90.00
#
_symmetry.space_group_name_H-M   'P 1'
#
loop_
_entity.id
_entity.type
_entity.pdbx_description
1 polymer ?
#
loop_
_entity_poly.entity_id
_entity_poly.type
_entity_poly.pdbx_seq_one_letter_code
_entity_poly.pdbx_strand_id
1 'polypeptide(L)'
;PYQRRKQKGLHRVQSVIRHSKNINRREKKNMRVGMGYDVHKLVEGRDLIIGGVKIPHTLGLLGHSDADVLLHAIMDALLGAAALGDIGKHFPDTDPKYKGISSMKLLEHVAGLIAEKGYIVENIDATIIAQKPKMRPHIEQMEKNIAAALKISEDQINVKATTEEGLGFTGTEQGISAQAIC
;
A
#
# COMPACT_ATOMS: atom_id res chain seq x y z
N PRO A 1 -21.86 -10.71 61.95
CA PRO A 1 -21.04 -9.63 61.34
C PRO A 1 -19.94 -10.11 60.42
N TYR A 2 -19.30 -11.25 60.69
CA TYR A 2 -18.15 -11.77 59.94
C TYR A 2 -18.53 -12.27 58.52
N GLN A 3 -19.67 -12.93 58.37
CA GLN A 3 -20.13 -13.45 57.08
C GLN A 3 -20.57 -12.33 56.11
N ARG A 4 -21.14 -11.24 56.57
CA ARG A 4 -21.52 -10.09 55.71
C ARG A 4 -20.31 -9.35 55.15
N ARG A 5 -19.14 -9.33 55.85
CA ARG A 5 -17.89 -8.75 55.30
C ARG A 5 -17.27 -9.60 54.20
N LYS A 6 -17.34 -10.93 54.28
CA LYS A 6 -16.85 -11.83 53.23
C LYS A 6 -17.66 -11.69 51.92
N GLN A 7 -18.99 -11.59 51.99
CA GLN A 7 -19.83 -11.41 50.82
C GLN A 7 -19.59 -10.08 50.10
N LYS A 8 -19.42 -8.96 50.87
CA LYS A 8 -19.09 -7.66 50.26
C LYS A 8 -17.71 -7.66 49.59
N GLY A 9 -16.72 -8.36 50.15
CA GLY A 9 -15.39 -8.54 49.55
C GLY A 9 -15.45 -9.32 48.23
N LEU A 10 -16.22 -10.41 48.20
CA LEU A 10 -16.38 -11.23 46.97
C LEU A 10 -17.06 -10.47 45.84
N HIS A 11 -18.10 -9.68 46.13
CA HIS A 11 -18.78 -8.86 45.11
C HIS A 11 -17.86 -7.76 44.56
N ARG A 12 -16.99 -7.16 45.39
CA ARG A 12 -16.04 -6.14 44.94
C ARG A 12 -14.95 -6.71 44.06
N VAL A 13 -14.44 -7.90 44.39
CA VAL A 13 -13.44 -8.62 43.54
C VAL A 13 -14.07 -9.05 42.21
N GLN A 14 -15.31 -9.57 42.21
CA GLN A 14 -16.00 -9.95 40.98
C GLN A 14 -16.33 -8.76 40.08
N SER A 15 -16.65 -7.57 40.67
CA SER A 15 -16.87 -6.36 39.88
C SER A 15 -15.58 -5.82 39.26
N VAL A 16 -14.45 -5.91 39.96
CA VAL A 16 -13.13 -5.54 39.44
C VAL A 16 -12.69 -6.48 38.30
N ILE A 17 -12.91 -7.80 38.47
CA ILE A 17 -12.61 -8.79 37.43
C ILE A 17 -13.52 -8.62 36.22
N ARG A 18 -14.80 -8.27 36.40
CA ARG A 18 -15.68 -7.93 35.26
C ARG A 18 -15.26 -6.64 34.57
N HIS A 19 -14.82 -5.63 35.34
CA HIS A 19 -14.31 -4.38 34.75
C HIS A 19 -12.99 -4.58 34.00
N SER A 20 -12.06 -5.38 34.53
CA SER A 20 -10.81 -5.71 33.84
C SER A 20 -11.05 -6.57 32.59
N LYS A 21 -12.04 -7.49 32.60
CA LYS A 21 -12.44 -8.24 31.41
C LYS A 21 -13.09 -7.39 30.33
N ASN A 22 -13.80 -6.32 30.71
CA ASN A 22 -14.36 -5.35 29.76
C ASN A 22 -13.32 -4.35 29.22
N ILE A 23 -12.26 -4.05 30.00
CA ILE A 23 -11.15 -3.21 29.54
C ILE A 23 -10.26 -3.98 28.55
N ASN A 24 -10.13 -5.31 28.69
CA ASN A 24 -9.41 -6.17 27.73
C ASN A 24 -10.25 -6.59 26.50
N ARG A 25 -11.52 -6.21 26.42
CA ARG A 25 -12.31 -6.19 25.19
C ARG A 25 -12.22 -4.85 24.46
N ARG A 26 -11.07 -4.17 24.47
CA ARG A 26 -10.69 -3.36 23.32
C ARG A 26 -10.68 -4.32 22.15
N GLU A 27 -11.58 -4.07 21.21
CA GLU A 27 -11.66 -4.80 19.94
C GLU A 27 -10.24 -5.11 19.50
N LYS A 28 -9.89 -6.39 19.37
CA LYS A 28 -8.66 -6.79 18.72
C LYS A 28 -8.86 -6.28 17.29
N LYS A 29 -8.39 -5.06 17.00
CA LYS A 29 -8.22 -4.62 15.64
C LYS A 29 -7.31 -5.68 15.04
N ASN A 30 -7.86 -6.57 14.23
CA ASN A 30 -7.09 -7.59 13.56
C ASN A 30 -6.23 -6.86 12.55
N MET A 31 -4.96 -6.66 12.89
CA MET A 31 -3.96 -6.17 11.94
C MET A 31 -3.94 -7.11 10.74
N ARG A 32 -3.95 -6.55 9.55
CA ARG A 32 -3.84 -7.27 8.30
C ARG A 32 -2.60 -6.80 7.57
N VAL A 33 -1.95 -7.71 6.88
CA VAL A 33 -0.77 -7.43 6.08
C VAL A 33 -1.06 -7.89 4.67
N GLY A 34 -0.67 -7.09 3.70
CA GLY A 34 -0.70 -7.42 2.28
C GLY A 34 0.65 -7.15 1.63
N MET A 35 0.99 -7.95 0.63
CA MET A 35 2.17 -7.78 -0.21
C MET A 35 1.72 -7.65 -1.65
N GLY A 36 2.29 -6.67 -2.36
CA GLY A 36 2.09 -6.49 -3.79
C GLY A 36 3.43 -6.51 -4.52
N TYR A 37 3.40 -6.97 -5.74
CA TYR A 37 4.51 -6.96 -6.68
C TYR A 37 3.98 -6.64 -8.07
N ASP A 38 4.67 -5.74 -8.77
CA ASP A 38 4.36 -5.44 -10.17
C ASP A 38 5.65 -5.24 -10.97
N VAL A 39 5.55 -5.41 -12.29
CA VAL A 39 6.66 -5.24 -13.23
C VAL A 39 6.14 -4.72 -14.56
N HIS A 40 6.85 -3.75 -15.11
CA HIS A 40 6.58 -3.22 -16.44
C HIS A 40 7.84 -3.14 -17.30
N LYS A 41 7.68 -3.44 -18.59
CA LYS A 41 8.76 -3.34 -19.58
C LYS A 41 9.06 -1.87 -19.89
N LEU A 42 10.34 -1.52 -20.01
CA LEU A 42 10.80 -0.23 -20.54
C LEU A 42 10.70 -0.20 -22.06
N VAL A 43 10.11 0.87 -22.61
CA VAL A 43 9.92 1.07 -24.05
C VAL A 43 10.12 2.55 -24.42
N GLU A 44 10.41 2.80 -25.69
CA GLU A 44 10.45 4.16 -26.26
C GLU A 44 9.04 4.76 -26.42
N GLY A 45 8.96 6.08 -26.50
CA GLY A 45 7.73 6.81 -26.82
C GLY A 45 6.70 6.87 -25.70
N ARG A 46 7.08 6.51 -24.47
CA ARG A 46 6.25 6.66 -23.26
C ARG A 46 6.97 7.49 -22.20
N ASP A 47 6.18 8.22 -21.41
CA ASP A 47 6.68 8.87 -20.20
C ASP A 47 7.00 7.82 -19.12
N LEU A 48 8.04 8.05 -18.34
CA LEU A 48 8.32 7.29 -17.14
C LEU A 48 7.58 7.95 -15.96
N ILE A 49 6.53 7.29 -15.45
CA ILE A 49 5.75 7.76 -14.32
C ILE A 49 5.87 6.73 -13.19
N ILE A 50 6.33 7.16 -12.02
CA ILE A 50 6.47 6.29 -10.84
C ILE A 50 6.05 7.10 -9.59
N GLY A 51 5.14 6.55 -8.78
CA GLY A 51 4.57 7.24 -7.62
C GLY A 51 3.84 8.54 -7.99
N GLY A 52 3.21 8.59 -9.18
CA GLY A 52 2.58 9.78 -9.72
C GLY A 52 3.55 10.88 -10.12
N VAL A 53 4.87 10.61 -10.19
CA VAL A 53 5.90 11.57 -10.58
C VAL A 53 6.42 11.22 -11.98
N LYS A 54 6.38 12.21 -12.89
CA LYS A 54 7.02 12.09 -14.21
C LYS A 54 8.51 12.28 -14.06
N ILE A 55 9.27 11.22 -14.32
CA ILE A 55 10.72 11.18 -14.18
C ILE A 55 11.36 11.38 -15.55
N PRO A 56 12.32 12.34 -15.71
CA PRO A 56 13.05 12.51 -16.95
C PRO A 56 13.85 11.26 -17.30
N HIS A 57 13.47 10.59 -18.39
CA HIS A 57 14.14 9.41 -18.92
C HIS A 57 13.79 9.22 -20.38
N THR A 58 14.64 8.53 -21.15
CA THR A 58 14.42 8.26 -22.59
C THR A 58 13.40 7.16 -22.84
N LEU A 59 13.22 6.27 -21.85
CA LEU A 59 12.26 5.16 -21.88
C LEU A 59 11.19 5.37 -20.82
N GLY A 60 9.98 4.89 -21.08
CA GLY A 60 8.89 4.82 -20.10
C GLY A 60 8.33 3.41 -20.00
N LEU A 61 7.42 3.20 -19.07
CA LEU A 61 6.85 1.88 -18.80
C LEU A 61 5.68 1.57 -19.71
N LEU A 62 5.65 0.34 -20.23
CA LEU A 62 4.57 -0.18 -21.07
C LEU A 62 3.45 -0.76 -20.19
N GLY A 63 2.23 -0.26 -20.37
CA GLY A 63 1.04 -0.80 -19.75
C GLY A 63 -0.24 -0.18 -20.31
N HIS A 64 -1.39 -0.66 -19.85
CA HIS A 64 -2.70 -0.18 -20.29
C HIS A 64 -3.02 1.21 -19.74
N SER A 65 -2.67 1.47 -18.46
CA SER A 65 -2.74 2.77 -17.77
C SER A 65 -1.49 3.62 -18.07
N ASP A 66 -1.11 4.51 -17.17
CA ASP A 66 0.20 5.18 -17.19
C ASP A 66 1.36 4.25 -16.77
N ALA A 67 1.06 2.99 -16.41
CA ALA A 67 2.00 1.93 -16.03
C ALA A 67 2.88 2.29 -14.81
N ASP A 68 2.32 3.00 -13.84
CA ASP A 68 3.01 3.31 -12.59
C ASP A 68 3.18 2.05 -11.74
N VAL A 69 4.32 1.39 -11.91
CA VAL A 69 4.65 0.11 -11.28
C VAL A 69 4.64 0.18 -9.74
N LEU A 70 4.99 1.33 -9.16
CA LEU A 70 5.00 1.52 -7.71
C LEU A 70 3.56 1.56 -7.17
N LEU A 71 2.68 2.34 -7.80
CA LEU A 71 1.29 2.43 -7.38
C LEU A 71 0.54 1.13 -7.60
N HIS A 72 0.85 0.37 -8.67
CA HIS A 72 0.27 -0.95 -8.89
C HIS A 72 0.63 -1.92 -7.76
N ALA A 73 1.91 -2.00 -7.38
CA ALA A 73 2.34 -2.84 -6.26
C ALA A 73 1.67 -2.42 -4.94
N ILE A 74 1.54 -1.12 -4.67
CA ILE A 74 0.85 -0.61 -3.48
C ILE A 74 -0.63 -0.98 -3.49
N MET A 75 -1.32 -0.82 -4.62
CA MET A 75 -2.74 -1.18 -4.73
C MET A 75 -2.96 -2.68 -4.51
N ASP A 76 -2.10 -3.54 -5.06
CA ASP A 76 -2.18 -4.98 -4.84
C ASP A 76 -1.93 -5.36 -3.38
N ALA A 77 -0.99 -4.70 -2.70
CA ALA A 77 -0.77 -4.90 -1.28
C ALA A 77 -2.03 -4.54 -0.47
N LEU A 78 -2.65 -3.40 -0.74
CA LEU A 78 -3.85 -2.93 -0.05
C LEU A 78 -5.06 -3.85 -0.29
N LEU A 79 -5.32 -4.20 -1.55
CA LEU A 79 -6.41 -5.11 -1.92
C LEU A 79 -6.20 -6.50 -1.33
N GLY A 80 -4.97 -7.02 -1.37
CA GLY A 80 -4.61 -8.30 -0.78
C GLY A 80 -4.82 -8.33 0.73
N ALA A 81 -4.37 -7.30 1.46
CA ALA A 81 -4.60 -7.17 2.90
C ALA A 81 -6.10 -7.20 3.25
N ALA A 82 -6.93 -6.55 2.44
CA ALA A 82 -8.38 -6.51 2.62
C ALA A 82 -9.12 -7.75 2.08
N ALA A 83 -8.42 -8.72 1.47
CA ALA A 83 -8.97 -9.89 0.79
C ALA A 83 -9.97 -9.52 -0.34
N LEU A 84 -9.64 -8.46 -1.11
CA LEU A 84 -10.46 -7.97 -2.23
C LEU A 84 -9.99 -8.47 -3.60
N GLY A 85 -8.91 -9.22 -3.67
CA GLY A 85 -8.26 -9.68 -4.89
C GLY A 85 -7.10 -8.77 -5.29
N ASP A 86 -6.98 -8.45 -6.56
CA ASP A 86 -5.91 -7.70 -7.18
C ASP A 86 -6.43 -6.55 -8.06
N ILE A 87 -5.53 -5.72 -8.58
CA ILE A 87 -5.89 -4.61 -9.47
C ILE A 87 -6.55 -5.08 -10.77
N GLY A 88 -6.18 -6.24 -11.31
CA GLY A 88 -6.77 -6.78 -12.53
C GLY A 88 -8.26 -7.10 -12.40
N LYS A 89 -8.69 -7.51 -11.20
CA LYS A 89 -10.11 -7.72 -10.89
C LYS A 89 -10.92 -6.42 -10.86
N HIS A 90 -10.34 -5.33 -10.38
CA HIS A 90 -11.03 -4.04 -10.23
C HIS A 90 -10.90 -3.14 -11.46
N PHE A 91 -9.79 -3.27 -12.20
CA PHE A 91 -9.44 -2.43 -13.33
C PHE A 91 -8.96 -3.28 -14.51
N PRO A 92 -9.82 -4.11 -15.11
CA PRO A 92 -9.42 -5.01 -16.19
C PRO A 92 -8.85 -4.22 -17.38
N ASP A 93 -7.74 -4.68 -17.91
CA ASP A 93 -7.05 -4.11 -19.07
C ASP A 93 -7.86 -4.20 -20.37
N THR A 94 -8.91 -5.03 -20.38
CA THR A 94 -9.89 -5.13 -21.47
C THR A 94 -10.92 -4.02 -21.47
N ASP A 95 -11.07 -3.25 -20.38
CA ASP A 95 -12.04 -2.15 -20.29
C ASP A 95 -11.43 -0.85 -20.83
N PRO A 96 -11.93 -0.31 -21.95
CA PRO A 96 -11.40 0.91 -22.58
C PRO A 96 -11.35 2.15 -21.66
N LYS A 97 -12.19 2.19 -20.63
CA LYS A 97 -12.24 3.33 -19.68
C LYS A 97 -10.95 3.53 -18.89
N TYR A 98 -10.14 2.46 -18.76
CA TYR A 98 -8.87 2.51 -18.04
C TYR A 98 -7.66 2.77 -18.94
N LYS A 99 -7.87 2.85 -20.26
CA LYS A 99 -6.79 3.11 -21.20
C LYS A 99 -6.17 4.48 -20.98
N GLY A 100 -4.87 4.51 -20.63
CA GLY A 100 -4.13 5.74 -20.36
C GLY A 100 -4.54 6.47 -19.07
N ILE A 101 -5.33 5.83 -18.20
CA ILE A 101 -5.73 6.44 -16.93
C ILE A 101 -4.51 6.61 -16.01
N SER A 102 -4.51 7.67 -15.21
CA SER A 102 -3.51 7.84 -14.15
C SER A 102 -3.73 6.83 -13.03
N SER A 103 -2.68 6.12 -12.65
CA SER A 103 -2.70 5.16 -11.53
C SER A 103 -2.94 5.85 -10.18
N MET A 104 -2.71 7.16 -10.07
CA MET A 104 -3.13 7.94 -8.89
C MET A 104 -4.65 7.88 -8.68
N LYS A 105 -5.45 8.00 -9.75
CA LYS A 105 -6.91 7.88 -9.67
C LYS A 105 -7.35 6.46 -9.28
N LEU A 106 -6.62 5.45 -9.76
CA LEU A 106 -6.88 4.06 -9.37
C LEU A 106 -6.57 3.85 -7.88
N LEU A 107 -5.48 4.44 -7.37
CA LEU A 107 -5.12 4.38 -5.95
C LEU A 107 -6.19 5.06 -5.07
N GLU A 108 -6.70 6.23 -5.47
CA GLU A 108 -7.81 6.89 -4.77
C GLU A 108 -9.07 6.02 -4.71
N HIS A 109 -9.36 5.30 -5.80
CA HIS A 109 -10.49 4.35 -5.82
C HIS A 109 -10.25 3.18 -4.86
N VAL A 110 -9.04 2.59 -4.86
CA VAL A 110 -8.67 1.52 -3.91
C VAL A 110 -8.77 2.01 -2.47
N ALA A 111 -8.31 3.24 -2.16
CA ALA A 111 -8.48 3.84 -0.83
C ALA A 111 -9.96 3.85 -0.40
N GLY A 112 -10.88 4.19 -1.31
CA GLY A 112 -12.33 4.12 -1.08
C GLY A 112 -12.79 2.71 -0.72
N LEU A 113 -12.36 1.68 -1.49
CA LEU A 113 -12.71 0.29 -1.25
C LEU A 113 -12.21 -0.22 0.13
N ILE A 114 -11.01 0.19 0.54
CA ILE A 114 -10.45 -0.14 1.85
C ILE A 114 -11.28 0.49 2.97
N ALA A 115 -11.63 1.77 2.82
CA ALA A 115 -12.45 2.51 3.78
C ALA A 115 -13.88 1.92 3.90
N GLU A 116 -14.52 1.55 2.78
CA GLU A 116 -15.84 0.88 2.78
C GLU A 116 -15.83 -0.46 3.52
N LYS A 117 -14.70 -1.16 3.54
CA LYS A 117 -14.50 -2.38 4.33
C LYS A 117 -14.21 -2.11 5.81
N GLY A 118 -14.14 -0.85 6.22
CA GLY A 118 -13.85 -0.45 7.59
C GLY A 118 -12.39 -0.60 8.00
N TYR A 119 -11.48 -0.72 7.02
CA TYR A 119 -10.03 -0.75 7.26
C TYR A 119 -9.42 0.64 7.12
N ILE A 120 -8.31 0.84 7.82
CA ILE A 120 -7.43 2.00 7.69
C ILE A 120 -6.04 1.52 7.30
N VAL A 121 -5.33 2.33 6.54
CA VAL A 121 -3.92 2.09 6.22
C VAL A 121 -3.07 2.61 7.37
N GLU A 122 -2.32 1.72 8.02
CA GLU A 122 -1.43 2.10 9.13
C GLU A 122 -0.08 2.57 8.60
N ASN A 123 0.52 1.81 7.69
CA ASN A 123 1.74 2.20 6.99
C ASN A 123 1.92 1.44 5.68
N ILE A 124 2.77 1.97 4.82
CA ILE A 124 3.24 1.35 3.59
C ILE A 124 4.76 1.41 3.54
N ASP A 125 5.38 0.27 3.23
CA ASP A 125 6.79 0.18 2.90
C ASP A 125 6.95 -0.40 1.50
N ALA A 126 7.55 0.36 0.58
CA ALA A 126 7.67 -0.02 -0.82
C ALA A 126 9.12 0.11 -1.32
N THR A 127 9.47 -0.75 -2.27
CA THR A 127 10.80 -0.77 -2.89
C THR A 127 10.67 -0.76 -4.41
N ILE A 128 11.30 0.20 -5.06
CA ILE A 128 11.46 0.27 -6.52
C ILE A 128 12.76 -0.43 -6.88
N ILE A 129 12.71 -1.37 -7.82
CA ILE A 129 13.88 -2.08 -8.34
C ILE A 129 14.13 -1.58 -9.77
N ALA A 130 15.16 -0.74 -9.93
CA ALA A 130 15.48 -0.10 -11.19
C ALA A 130 16.97 0.20 -11.31
N GLN A 131 17.58 -0.15 -12.43
CA GLN A 131 18.98 0.19 -12.71
C GLN A 131 19.14 1.68 -13.00
N LYS A 132 18.24 2.24 -13.80
CA LYS A 132 18.11 3.66 -14.14
C LYS A 132 16.64 4.06 -14.32
N PRO A 133 16.34 5.38 -14.16
CA PRO A 133 17.19 6.46 -13.62
C PRO A 133 17.35 6.37 -12.10
N LYS A 134 18.14 7.26 -11.50
CA LYS A 134 18.23 7.37 -10.03
C LYS A 134 16.91 7.87 -9.47
N MET A 135 16.28 7.07 -8.60
CA MET A 135 14.97 7.36 -7.99
C MET A 135 15.06 8.37 -6.83
N ARG A 136 16.20 8.43 -6.13
CA ARG A 136 16.38 9.23 -4.91
C ARG A 136 15.87 10.68 -4.99
N PRO A 137 16.08 11.45 -6.08
CA PRO A 137 15.60 12.82 -6.16
C PRO A 137 14.07 12.96 -6.22
N HIS A 138 13.35 11.87 -6.48
CA HIS A 138 11.92 11.87 -6.73
C HIS A 138 11.11 11.24 -5.59
N ILE A 139 11.77 10.52 -4.67
CA ILE A 139 11.10 9.71 -3.62
C ILE A 139 10.19 10.57 -2.73
N GLU A 140 10.68 11.71 -2.24
CA GLU A 140 9.88 12.58 -1.36
C GLU A 140 8.57 13.02 -2.02
N GLN A 141 8.59 13.32 -3.31
CA GLN A 141 7.36 13.68 -4.03
C GLN A 141 6.44 12.48 -4.25
N MET A 142 6.99 11.28 -4.45
CA MET A 142 6.20 10.04 -4.54
C MET A 142 5.46 9.79 -3.21
N GLU A 143 6.16 9.88 -2.07
CA GLU A 143 5.59 9.70 -0.74
C GLU A 143 4.47 10.71 -0.47
N LYS A 144 4.66 12.00 -0.79
CA LYS A 144 3.62 13.03 -0.70
C LYS A 144 2.38 12.71 -1.54
N ASN A 145 2.58 12.28 -2.78
CA ASN A 145 1.49 11.93 -3.68
C ASN A 145 0.66 10.75 -3.14
N ILE A 146 1.35 9.69 -2.68
CA ILE A 146 0.73 8.49 -2.15
C ILE A 146 -0.05 8.82 -0.86
N ALA A 147 0.58 9.55 0.07
CA ALA A 147 -0.05 9.96 1.33
C ALA A 147 -1.32 10.79 1.08
N ALA A 148 -1.28 11.73 0.14
CA ALA A 148 -2.42 12.54 -0.25
C ALA A 148 -3.57 11.70 -0.84
N ALA A 149 -3.27 10.75 -1.73
CA ALA A 149 -4.27 9.86 -2.34
C ALA A 149 -4.94 8.94 -1.31
N LEU A 150 -4.18 8.45 -0.34
CA LEU A 150 -4.66 7.57 0.73
C LEU A 150 -5.23 8.34 1.93
N LYS A 151 -5.07 9.67 1.97
CA LYS A 151 -5.48 10.56 3.08
C LYS A 151 -4.86 10.15 4.43
N ILE A 152 -3.58 9.83 4.41
CA ILE A 152 -2.75 9.49 5.58
C ILE A 152 -1.55 10.43 5.68
N SER A 153 -0.81 10.37 6.78
CA SER A 153 0.39 11.18 6.98
C SER A 153 1.57 10.68 6.13
N GLU A 154 2.46 11.59 5.75
CA GLU A 154 3.66 11.25 4.95
C GLU A 154 4.58 10.28 5.70
N ASP A 155 4.67 10.36 7.03
CA ASP A 155 5.47 9.47 7.88
C ASP A 155 4.94 8.01 7.95
N GLN A 156 3.75 7.75 7.39
CA GLN A 156 3.20 6.40 7.22
C GLN A 156 3.63 5.75 5.89
N ILE A 157 4.32 6.50 5.01
CA ILE A 157 4.79 6.03 3.72
C ILE A 157 6.32 6.00 3.71
N ASN A 158 6.88 4.89 3.31
CA ASN A 158 8.30 4.77 3.06
C ASN A 158 8.53 4.17 1.66
N VAL A 159 9.26 4.91 0.81
CA VAL A 159 9.67 4.45 -0.52
C VAL A 159 11.19 4.36 -0.58
N LYS A 160 11.69 3.21 -0.96
CA LYS A 160 13.12 2.94 -1.19
C LYS A 160 13.34 2.54 -2.63
N ALA A 161 14.59 2.66 -3.08
CA ALA A 161 14.98 2.18 -4.39
C ALA A 161 16.31 1.41 -4.30
N THR A 162 16.44 0.39 -5.11
CA THR A 162 17.63 -0.42 -5.24
C THR A 162 17.91 -0.76 -6.72
N THR A 163 19.16 -1.09 -7.02
CA THR A 163 19.53 -1.75 -8.27
C THR A 163 19.62 -3.25 -8.06
N GLU A 164 19.73 -4.02 -9.11
CA GLU A 164 20.12 -5.44 -9.08
C GLU A 164 21.55 -5.66 -9.58
N GLU A 165 22.39 -4.63 -9.49
CA GLU A 165 23.83 -4.68 -9.81
C GLU A 165 24.12 -5.22 -11.22
N GLY A 166 23.26 -4.88 -12.20
CA GLY A 166 23.36 -5.34 -13.57
C GLY A 166 22.76 -6.75 -13.83
N LEU A 167 22.20 -7.39 -12.81
CA LEU A 167 21.61 -8.73 -12.92
C LEU A 167 20.12 -8.67 -13.30
N GLY A 168 19.65 -9.70 -13.96
CA GLY A 168 18.24 -9.85 -14.33
C GLY A 168 17.74 -8.79 -15.29
N PHE A 169 16.42 -8.75 -15.50
CA PHE A 169 15.76 -7.84 -16.43
C PHE A 169 15.76 -6.37 -15.95
N THR A 170 15.73 -6.14 -14.66
CA THR A 170 15.83 -4.78 -14.08
C THR A 170 17.26 -4.27 -14.17
N GLY A 171 18.25 -5.10 -13.84
CA GLY A 171 19.68 -4.75 -13.93
C GLY A 171 20.15 -4.51 -15.36
N THR A 172 19.52 -5.12 -16.35
CA THR A 172 19.81 -4.92 -17.77
C THR A 172 18.91 -3.88 -18.45
N GLU A 173 18.16 -3.09 -17.66
CA GLU A 173 17.29 -1.99 -18.12
C GLU A 173 16.18 -2.43 -19.10
N GLN A 174 15.71 -3.68 -18.99
CA GLN A 174 14.58 -4.18 -19.78
C GLN A 174 13.22 -3.83 -19.16
N GLY A 175 13.19 -3.56 -17.86
CA GLY A 175 12.00 -3.21 -17.12
C GLY A 175 12.32 -2.65 -15.76
N ILE A 176 11.28 -2.19 -15.07
CA ILE A 176 11.31 -1.78 -13.67
C ILE A 176 10.28 -2.63 -12.92
N SER A 177 10.62 -3.06 -11.72
CA SER A 177 9.68 -3.71 -10.81
C SER A 177 9.55 -2.94 -9.51
N ALA A 178 8.45 -3.20 -8.79
CA ALA A 178 8.24 -2.67 -7.46
C ALA A 178 7.61 -3.73 -6.55
N GLN A 179 7.91 -3.62 -5.27
CA GLN A 179 7.30 -4.40 -4.20
C GLN A 179 6.74 -3.47 -3.15
N ALA A 180 5.62 -3.83 -2.55
CA ALA A 180 5.03 -3.09 -1.44
C ALA A 180 4.49 -4.03 -0.37
N ILE A 181 4.55 -3.58 0.87
CA ILE A 181 3.90 -4.19 2.04
C ILE A 181 3.09 -3.10 2.72
N CYS A 182 1.90 -3.45 3.15
CA CYS A 182 1.05 -2.57 3.94
C CYS A 182 0.48 -3.30 5.18
#